data_c0d48ef5e9f7160e42aee3885f57bb5f
#
_entry.id   c0d48ef5e9f7160e42aee3885f57bb5f
#
_cell.length_a   1.000
_cell.length_b   1.000
_cell.length_c   1.000
_cell.angle_alpha   90.00
_cell.angle_beta   90.00
_cell.angle_gamma   90.00
#
_symmetry.space_group_name_H-M   'P 1'
#
loop_
_entity.id
_entity.type
_entity.pdbx_description
1 polymer ?
#
loop_
_entity_poly.entity_id
_entity_poly.type
_entity_poly.pdbx_seq_one_letter_code
_entity_poly.pdbx_strand_id
1 'polypeptide(L)'
;MPLRTLPTFVVSLATALVLIALPATTLAADKDTLVIAIDTLGAQVMDPILDTRAPHAHYHAPLWDSLVGFDLDKGGIGPGVAERWELSSDGRNWTFYLRKGLKFHNGDPVTAHDVKFSLERTMSKESIASGAAALRRAVEGVQVVDDYTVRVHTKGVIPHFAASLSRAVFMEGTVMPKKYIETVGARGFREKPVGSGPWKFVRNVPGDRIEYEAVDYPHWRGTPKFKRLTLLLVPEQSTRLAMVRTGEATIASINPEAIKEARVGGMKIVSVPGTMQAVFQFWGTYRPEAKGSPLSDVRVREALSLAVDRQQIIDHVMVGQARWPLAFTVFPYSIDVDIPRWTTWAKTALRYDPARAKKLLAEAGYANGFRMTFWNTALPGTPFMVQIGEALTGFWEKIGVKVDMKTVEWGVFDPMTRGEQKNLVGTASMFRTAGRPEPSPRYATSFVSRGTQHLLGDPKDCPTLCQEADKLYDTTVSERDDAKRAAMTNRMLEHAANSWIVVPIIEGMGYWAVNPKRVGQFKPIPGRHEFGDVAERMPRPEQRPWD
;
A
#
# COMPACT_ATOMS: atom_id res chain seq x y z
N MET A 1 -53.43 29.59 -70.27
CA MET A 1 -54.04 29.57 -68.91
C MET A 1 -52.92 29.55 -67.91
N PRO A 2 -52.70 30.59 -67.14
CA PRO A 2 -51.56 30.71 -66.22
C PRO A 2 -51.92 30.17 -64.85
N LEU A 3 -50.97 29.42 -64.31
CA LEU A 3 -50.98 28.90 -62.96
C LEU A 3 -50.73 30.02 -61.90
N ARG A 4 -51.62 30.19 -60.97
CA ARG A 4 -51.50 31.10 -59.84
C ARG A 4 -50.56 30.56 -58.80
N THR A 5 -49.55 31.34 -58.44
CA THR A 5 -48.65 31.13 -57.30
C THR A 5 -49.27 31.63 -56.02
N LEU A 6 -49.33 30.77 -54.98
CA LEU A 6 -49.69 31.13 -53.62
C LEU A 6 -48.42 31.55 -52.82
N PRO A 7 -48.49 32.58 -51.97
CA PRO A 7 -47.33 32.98 -51.15
C PRO A 7 -47.19 32.12 -49.93
N THR A 8 -45.98 31.63 -49.69
CA THR A 8 -45.58 30.88 -48.50
C THR A 8 -45.28 31.90 -47.37
N PHE A 9 -46.13 31.90 -46.31
CA PHE A 9 -45.85 32.62 -45.09
C PHE A 9 -44.85 31.78 -44.23
N VAL A 10 -43.63 32.30 -44.03
CA VAL A 10 -42.65 31.77 -43.09
C VAL A 10 -42.90 32.42 -41.74
N VAL A 11 -43.49 31.69 -40.80
CA VAL A 11 -43.61 32.12 -39.42
C VAL A 11 -42.33 31.67 -38.67
N SER A 12 -41.43 32.62 -38.41
CA SER A 12 -40.26 32.40 -37.56
C SER A 12 -40.67 32.40 -36.09
N LEU A 13 -40.72 31.20 -35.49
CA LEU A 13 -40.92 31.05 -34.05
C LEU A 13 -39.53 31.16 -33.37
N ALA A 14 -39.22 32.35 -32.84
CA ALA A 14 -38.02 32.55 -32.02
C ALA A 14 -38.31 32.02 -30.61
N THR A 15 -37.88 30.80 -30.32
CA THR A 15 -37.93 30.22 -28.95
C THR A 15 -36.77 30.81 -28.15
N ALA A 16 -37.01 31.81 -27.33
CA ALA A 16 -36.04 32.29 -26.34
C ALA A 16 -35.85 31.27 -25.25
N LEU A 17 -34.73 30.55 -25.28
CA LEU A 17 -34.29 29.66 -24.19
C LEU A 17 -33.79 30.53 -23.04
N VAL A 18 -34.66 30.81 -22.06
CA VAL A 18 -34.25 31.42 -20.79
C VAL A 18 -33.51 30.35 -19.98
N LEU A 19 -32.20 30.36 -20.06
CA LEU A 19 -31.34 29.64 -19.12
C LEU A 19 -31.51 30.29 -17.73
N ILE A 20 -32.39 29.73 -16.93
CA ILE A 20 -32.45 30.02 -15.48
C ILE A 20 -31.16 29.38 -14.91
N ALA A 21 -30.11 30.19 -14.77
CA ALA A 21 -28.96 29.87 -13.96
C ALA A 21 -29.42 29.80 -12.50
N LEU A 22 -29.86 28.62 -12.03
CA LEU A 22 -29.99 28.37 -10.61
C LEU A 22 -28.59 28.60 -10.00
N PRO A 23 -28.47 29.44 -8.97
CA PRO A 23 -27.21 29.54 -8.27
C PRO A 23 -26.89 28.14 -7.73
N ALA A 24 -25.81 27.55 -8.19
CA ALA A 24 -25.23 26.39 -7.56
C ALA A 24 -24.82 26.84 -6.15
N THR A 25 -25.73 26.69 -5.19
CA THR A 25 -25.37 26.79 -3.78
C THR A 25 -24.33 25.69 -3.54
N THR A 26 -23.08 26.07 -3.61
CA THR A 26 -21.97 25.23 -3.10
C THR A 26 -22.24 25.04 -1.61
N LEU A 27 -22.91 23.95 -1.27
CA LEU A 27 -23.10 23.55 0.11
C LEU A 27 -21.72 23.16 0.64
N ALA A 28 -21.02 24.09 1.27
CA ALA A 28 -19.88 23.73 2.10
C ALA A 28 -20.33 22.57 3.00
N ALA A 29 -19.51 21.51 3.05
CA ALA A 29 -19.87 20.36 3.87
C ALA A 29 -20.19 20.83 5.29
N ASP A 30 -21.26 20.28 5.87
CA ASP A 30 -21.63 20.55 7.25
C ASP A 30 -20.39 20.42 8.15
N LYS A 31 -20.20 21.38 9.04
CA LYS A 31 -19.04 21.43 9.94
C LYS A 31 -18.83 20.15 10.77
N ASP A 32 -19.90 19.38 10.99
CA ASP A 32 -19.84 18.12 11.72
C ASP A 32 -19.53 16.91 10.83
N THR A 33 -19.31 17.12 9.54
CA THR A 33 -18.93 16.06 8.60
C THR A 33 -17.46 16.19 8.20
N LEU A 34 -16.70 15.09 8.38
CA LEU A 34 -15.37 14.91 7.82
C LEU A 34 -15.53 14.32 6.41
N VAL A 35 -15.24 15.10 5.39
CA VAL A 35 -15.30 14.67 3.98
C VAL A 35 -13.90 14.47 3.45
N ILE A 36 -13.58 13.22 3.05
CA ILE A 36 -12.28 12.83 2.49
C ILE A 36 -12.49 12.51 1.01
N ALA A 37 -11.99 13.36 0.13
CA ALA A 37 -12.04 13.16 -1.32
C ALA A 37 -10.80 12.35 -1.78
N ILE A 38 -11.04 11.23 -2.44
CA ILE A 38 -9.98 10.31 -2.89
C ILE A 38 -10.17 9.95 -4.37
N ASP A 39 -9.08 9.58 -5.01
CA ASP A 39 -9.03 9.25 -6.44
C ASP A 39 -9.62 7.87 -6.77
N THR A 40 -9.64 6.97 -5.79
CA THR A 40 -10.20 5.63 -5.96
C THR A 40 -10.70 5.06 -4.63
N LEU A 41 -11.85 4.41 -4.68
CA LEU A 41 -12.41 3.59 -3.59
C LEU A 41 -12.24 2.08 -3.86
N GLY A 42 -11.55 1.72 -4.96
CA GLY A 42 -11.44 0.30 -5.36
C GLY A 42 -12.81 -0.30 -5.68
N ALA A 43 -13.01 -1.55 -5.30
CA ALA A 43 -14.24 -2.29 -5.59
C ALA A 43 -15.42 -1.95 -4.67
N GLN A 44 -15.21 -1.18 -3.61
CA GLN A 44 -16.21 -0.81 -2.59
C GLN A 44 -16.97 -2.03 -2.01
N VAL A 45 -16.26 -3.15 -1.86
CA VAL A 45 -16.84 -4.37 -1.28
C VAL A 45 -16.73 -4.31 0.24
N MET A 46 -17.88 -4.27 0.92
CA MET A 46 -17.95 -4.14 2.37
C MET A 46 -17.81 -5.49 3.11
N ASP A 47 -16.90 -6.34 2.64
CA ASP A 47 -16.60 -7.64 3.24
C ASP A 47 -15.08 -7.87 3.21
N PRO A 48 -14.42 -7.92 4.38
CA PRO A 48 -12.95 -8.00 4.45
C PRO A 48 -12.32 -9.19 3.72
N ILE A 49 -13.03 -10.31 3.61
CA ILE A 49 -12.49 -11.51 2.93
C ILE A 49 -12.57 -11.45 1.40
N LEU A 50 -13.31 -10.50 0.86
CA LEU A 50 -13.52 -10.34 -0.59
C LEU A 50 -12.77 -9.15 -1.17
N ASP A 51 -11.90 -8.53 -0.42
CA ASP A 51 -11.13 -7.38 -0.88
C ASP A 51 -9.62 -7.63 -0.81
N THR A 52 -8.94 -7.33 -1.91
CA THR A 52 -7.52 -7.67 -2.10
C THR A 52 -6.62 -6.46 -2.30
N ARG A 53 -7.16 -5.23 -2.33
CA ARG A 53 -6.43 -4.05 -2.80
C ARG A 53 -6.25 -2.97 -1.72
N ALA A 54 -5.12 -2.27 -1.77
CA ALA A 54 -4.79 -1.22 -0.82
C ALA A 54 -5.89 -0.15 -0.60
N PRO A 55 -6.66 0.32 -1.62
CA PRO A 55 -7.71 1.31 -1.40
C PRO A 55 -8.80 0.92 -0.40
N HIS A 56 -9.01 -0.38 -0.15
CA HIS A 56 -10.03 -0.83 0.81
C HIS A 56 -9.75 -0.39 2.25
N ALA A 57 -8.51 -0.17 2.62
CA ALA A 57 -8.17 0.29 3.96
C ALA A 57 -8.80 1.66 4.29
N HIS A 58 -9.09 2.51 3.29
CA HIS A 58 -9.79 3.78 3.51
C HIS A 58 -11.17 3.57 4.14
N TYR A 59 -11.91 2.54 3.71
CA TYR A 59 -13.28 2.32 4.16
C TYR A 59 -13.46 1.16 5.14
N HIS A 60 -12.53 0.21 5.18
CA HIS A 60 -12.57 -0.85 6.16
C HIS A 60 -12.10 -0.40 7.55
N ALA A 61 -11.03 0.39 7.62
CA ALA A 61 -10.41 0.79 8.88
C ALA A 61 -11.32 1.62 9.81
N PRO A 62 -12.19 2.52 9.33
CA PRO A 62 -13.17 3.19 10.19
C PRO A 62 -14.15 2.24 10.85
N LEU A 63 -14.59 1.21 10.12
CA LEU A 63 -15.69 0.32 10.47
C LEU A 63 -15.29 -0.81 11.41
N TRP A 64 -14.10 -1.39 11.23
CA TRP A 64 -13.67 -2.57 11.97
C TRP A 64 -12.42 -2.36 12.80
N ASP A 65 -12.34 -3.13 13.88
CA ASP A 65 -11.12 -3.31 14.64
C ASP A 65 -10.39 -4.58 14.20
N SER A 66 -9.07 -4.54 14.31
CA SER A 66 -8.21 -5.71 14.10
C SER A 66 -7.81 -6.33 15.43
N LEU A 67 -7.51 -7.62 15.43
CA LEU A 67 -7.06 -8.35 16.61
C LEU A 67 -5.83 -7.69 17.24
N VAL A 68 -4.88 -7.30 16.41
CA VAL A 68 -3.69 -6.53 16.80
C VAL A 68 -3.80 -5.12 16.20
N GLY A 69 -3.52 -4.11 17.00
CA GLY A 69 -3.56 -2.70 16.60
C GLY A 69 -2.22 -2.19 16.07
N PHE A 70 -2.16 -0.87 15.92
CA PHE A 70 -0.96 -0.12 15.61
C PHE A 70 -0.71 0.92 16.70
N ASP A 71 0.52 1.02 17.20
CA ASP A 71 0.94 2.04 18.16
C ASP A 71 1.38 3.30 17.40
N LEU A 72 0.53 4.33 17.43
CA LEU A 72 0.79 5.59 16.71
C LEU A 72 1.89 6.43 17.33
N ASP A 73 2.19 6.22 18.61
CA ASP A 73 3.18 7.02 19.34
C ASP A 73 4.57 6.40 19.23
N LYS A 74 4.66 5.08 19.36
CA LYS A 74 5.93 4.33 19.30
C LYS A 74 6.25 3.81 17.90
N GLY A 75 5.24 3.70 17.04
CA GLY A 75 5.31 2.96 15.79
C GLY A 75 5.22 1.44 15.99
N GLY A 76 4.94 0.70 14.92
CA GLY A 76 4.82 -0.74 14.98
C GLY A 76 3.47 -1.24 15.49
N ILE A 77 3.44 -2.52 15.92
CA ILE A 77 2.21 -3.14 16.42
C ILE A 77 1.94 -2.75 17.87
N GLY A 78 0.67 -2.68 18.21
CA GLY A 78 0.19 -2.33 19.54
C GLY A 78 -1.12 -3.02 19.87
N PRO A 79 -1.70 -2.76 21.06
CA PRO A 79 -2.99 -3.29 21.44
C PRO A 79 -4.08 -3.01 20.39
N GLY A 80 -4.92 -4.01 20.15
CA GLY A 80 -6.09 -3.98 19.30
C GLY A 80 -7.32 -4.47 20.04
N VAL A 81 -8.09 -5.36 19.43
CA VAL A 81 -9.11 -6.16 20.13
C VAL A 81 -8.42 -7.00 21.21
N ALA A 82 -7.22 -7.52 20.94
CA ALA A 82 -6.35 -8.07 21.96
C ALA A 82 -5.58 -6.93 22.67
N GLU A 83 -5.64 -6.90 23.99
CA GLU A 83 -4.85 -5.96 24.80
C GLU A 83 -3.39 -6.40 24.92
N ARG A 84 -3.14 -7.70 24.89
CA ARG A 84 -1.83 -8.33 24.95
C ARG A 84 -1.86 -9.72 24.32
N TRP A 85 -0.69 -10.23 23.99
CA TRP A 85 -0.51 -11.57 23.46
C TRP A 85 0.81 -12.16 23.94
N GLU A 86 0.89 -13.48 23.89
CA GLU A 86 2.05 -14.24 24.35
C GLU A 86 2.34 -15.37 23.34
N LEU A 87 3.62 -15.62 23.12
CA LEU A 87 4.10 -16.77 22.36
C LEU A 87 4.58 -17.83 23.34
N SER A 88 4.09 -19.06 23.21
CA SER A 88 4.51 -20.19 24.02
C SER A 88 6.01 -20.51 23.89
N SER A 89 6.54 -21.25 24.86
CA SER A 89 7.97 -21.63 24.86
C SER A 89 8.39 -22.47 23.67
N ASP A 90 7.50 -23.23 23.06
CA ASP A 90 7.76 -24.00 21.81
C ASP A 90 7.67 -23.15 20.54
N GLY A 91 7.22 -21.88 20.65
CA GLY A 91 7.09 -20.94 19.53
C GLY A 91 5.94 -21.22 18.57
N ARG A 92 5.01 -22.09 18.92
CA ARG A 92 3.92 -22.53 18.04
C ARG A 92 2.53 -22.10 18.49
N ASN A 93 2.39 -21.55 19.69
CA ASN A 93 1.10 -21.18 20.25
C ASN A 93 1.07 -19.70 20.60
N TRP A 94 0.28 -18.93 19.86
CA TRP A 94 0.01 -17.54 20.14
C TRP A 94 -1.28 -17.43 20.96
N THR A 95 -1.21 -16.95 22.19
CA THR A 95 -2.38 -16.68 23.06
C THR A 95 -2.67 -15.20 23.06
N PHE A 96 -3.87 -14.82 22.62
CA PHE A 96 -4.34 -13.43 22.60
C PHE A 96 -5.39 -13.25 23.69
N TYR A 97 -5.21 -12.21 24.52
CA TYR A 97 -6.11 -11.82 25.60
C TYR A 97 -6.90 -10.60 25.16
N LEU A 98 -8.23 -10.77 25.05
CA LEU A 98 -9.09 -9.77 24.44
C LEU A 98 -9.52 -8.71 25.44
N ARG A 99 -9.72 -7.50 24.96
CA ARG A 99 -10.28 -6.36 25.67
C ARG A 99 -11.72 -6.67 26.06
N LYS A 100 -12.03 -6.59 27.35
CA LYS A 100 -13.39 -6.79 27.86
C LYS A 100 -14.26 -5.58 27.58
N GLY A 101 -15.56 -5.80 27.40
CA GLY A 101 -16.56 -4.75 27.21
C GLY A 101 -16.63 -4.15 25.81
N LEU A 102 -15.83 -4.64 24.85
CA LEU A 102 -16.00 -4.27 23.45
C LEU A 102 -17.33 -4.79 22.91
N LYS A 103 -17.96 -3.98 22.04
CA LYS A 103 -19.22 -4.33 21.38
C LYS A 103 -19.14 -4.04 19.90
N PHE A 104 -19.82 -4.86 19.15
CA PHE A 104 -20.18 -4.53 17.77
C PHE A 104 -21.25 -3.42 17.73
N HIS A 105 -21.42 -2.78 16.59
CA HIS A 105 -22.36 -1.68 16.40
C HIS A 105 -23.83 -2.07 16.61
N ASN A 106 -24.15 -3.37 16.52
CA ASN A 106 -25.47 -3.93 16.83
C ASN A 106 -25.68 -4.25 18.32
N GLY A 107 -24.68 -3.96 19.16
CA GLY A 107 -24.72 -4.17 20.61
C GLY A 107 -24.23 -5.54 21.09
N ASP A 108 -24.02 -6.51 20.21
CA ASP A 108 -23.44 -7.81 20.57
C ASP A 108 -22.00 -7.65 21.12
N PRO A 109 -21.61 -8.42 22.15
CA PRO A 109 -20.24 -8.38 22.67
C PRO A 109 -19.25 -8.93 21.65
N VAL A 110 -18.02 -8.37 21.64
CA VAL A 110 -16.89 -8.95 20.90
C VAL A 110 -16.21 -10.00 21.79
N THR A 111 -16.12 -11.22 21.29
CA THR A 111 -15.61 -12.38 22.05
C THR A 111 -14.56 -13.16 21.25
N ALA A 112 -13.91 -14.12 21.92
CA ALA A 112 -12.98 -15.07 21.30
C ALA A 112 -13.64 -15.93 20.22
N HIS A 113 -14.96 -16.16 20.29
CA HIS A 113 -15.72 -16.84 19.24
C HIS A 113 -15.75 -16.06 17.93
N ASP A 114 -15.84 -14.72 18.01
CA ASP A 114 -15.80 -13.84 16.84
C ASP A 114 -14.41 -13.81 16.22
N VAL A 115 -13.36 -13.79 17.05
CA VAL A 115 -11.96 -13.85 16.59
C VAL A 115 -11.69 -15.16 15.87
N LYS A 116 -12.06 -16.32 16.48
CA LYS A 116 -11.93 -17.62 15.84
C LYS A 116 -12.65 -17.65 14.49
N PHE A 117 -13.91 -17.28 14.48
CA PHE A 117 -14.73 -17.22 13.25
C PHE A 117 -14.09 -16.35 12.17
N SER A 118 -13.57 -15.18 12.56
CA SER A 118 -12.96 -14.22 11.63
C SER A 118 -11.70 -14.77 10.98
N LEU A 119 -10.82 -15.38 11.75
CA LEU A 119 -9.59 -16.00 11.23
C LEU A 119 -9.92 -17.19 10.32
N GLU A 120 -10.85 -18.07 10.73
CA GLU A 120 -11.29 -19.21 9.94
C GLU A 120 -11.96 -18.74 8.63
N ARG A 121 -12.80 -17.70 8.68
CA ARG A 121 -13.44 -17.10 7.50
C ARG A 121 -12.40 -16.46 6.56
N THR A 122 -11.39 -15.78 7.10
CA THR A 122 -10.28 -15.24 6.30
C THR A 122 -9.45 -16.34 5.65
N MET A 123 -9.32 -17.50 6.29
CA MET A 123 -8.63 -18.67 5.75
C MET A 123 -9.52 -19.56 4.86
N SER A 124 -10.80 -19.26 4.73
CA SER A 124 -11.72 -20.08 3.92
C SER A 124 -11.35 -20.06 2.43
N LYS A 125 -11.92 -20.99 1.65
CA LYS A 125 -11.71 -21.07 0.19
C LYS A 125 -12.33 -19.89 -0.55
N GLU A 126 -13.38 -19.31 0.02
CA GLU A 126 -14.09 -18.15 -0.51
C GLU A 126 -13.31 -16.86 -0.35
N SER A 127 -12.31 -16.85 0.55
CA SER A 127 -11.50 -15.68 0.82
C SER A 127 -10.46 -15.44 -0.27
N ILE A 128 -10.54 -14.25 -0.86
CA ILE A 128 -9.55 -13.71 -1.80
C ILE A 128 -8.69 -12.62 -1.16
N ALA A 129 -8.81 -12.40 0.17
CA ALA A 129 -8.00 -11.44 0.90
C ALA A 129 -6.50 -11.69 0.68
N SER A 130 -5.72 -10.62 0.60
CA SER A 130 -4.30 -10.66 0.20
C SER A 130 -3.45 -11.61 1.05
N GLY A 131 -3.70 -11.67 2.36
CA GLY A 131 -2.97 -12.52 3.30
C GLY A 131 -3.59 -13.90 3.53
N ALA A 132 -4.77 -14.20 2.96
CA ALA A 132 -5.47 -15.46 3.20
C ALA A 132 -4.61 -16.70 2.92
N ALA A 133 -3.86 -16.68 1.82
CA ALA A 133 -2.96 -17.79 1.48
C ALA A 133 -1.80 -17.94 2.46
N ALA A 134 -1.27 -16.83 2.99
CA ALA A 134 -0.21 -16.85 4.00
C ALA A 134 -0.75 -17.39 5.33
N LEU A 135 -1.92 -16.95 5.77
CA LEU A 135 -2.57 -17.48 6.97
C LEU A 135 -2.88 -18.98 6.85
N ARG A 136 -3.41 -19.46 5.72
CA ARG A 136 -3.63 -20.89 5.48
C ARG A 136 -2.36 -21.73 5.58
N ARG A 137 -1.22 -21.18 5.17
CA ARG A 137 0.09 -21.87 5.32
C ARG A 137 0.59 -21.82 6.76
N ALA A 138 0.36 -20.73 7.46
CA ALA A 138 0.89 -20.46 8.79
C ALA A 138 0.09 -21.14 9.91
N VAL A 139 -1.24 -21.08 9.83
CA VAL A 139 -2.14 -21.49 10.92
C VAL A 139 -2.53 -22.96 10.78
N GLU A 140 -2.40 -23.70 11.85
CA GLU A 140 -2.88 -25.07 12.02
C GLU A 140 -4.31 -25.09 12.55
N GLY A 141 -4.61 -24.24 13.53
CA GLY A 141 -5.94 -24.15 14.11
C GLY A 141 -6.11 -22.94 15.04
N VAL A 142 -7.37 -22.65 15.36
CA VAL A 142 -7.75 -21.58 16.29
C VAL A 142 -8.64 -22.16 17.37
N GLN A 143 -8.24 -22.01 18.63
CA GLN A 143 -8.94 -22.51 19.82
C GLN A 143 -9.50 -21.35 20.63
N VAL A 144 -10.76 -21.42 20.99
CA VAL A 144 -11.35 -20.60 22.05
C VAL A 144 -10.98 -21.24 23.39
N VAL A 145 -10.28 -20.51 24.24
CA VAL A 145 -9.92 -20.95 25.60
C VAL A 145 -11.03 -20.55 26.58
N ASP A 146 -11.46 -19.29 26.48
CA ASP A 146 -12.64 -18.72 27.16
C ASP A 146 -13.17 -17.55 26.30
N ASP A 147 -14.21 -16.85 26.76
CA ASP A 147 -14.86 -15.76 26.01
C ASP A 147 -13.90 -14.61 25.64
N TYR A 148 -12.79 -14.46 26.34
CA TYR A 148 -11.83 -13.38 26.16
C TYR A 148 -10.39 -13.87 25.92
N THR A 149 -10.23 -15.16 25.69
CA THR A 149 -8.90 -15.75 25.41
C THR A 149 -8.99 -16.66 24.19
N VAL A 150 -8.22 -16.35 23.16
CA VAL A 150 -8.11 -17.17 21.95
C VAL A 150 -6.67 -17.61 21.75
N ARG A 151 -6.47 -18.86 21.36
CA ARG A 151 -5.16 -19.41 21.02
C ARG A 151 -5.10 -19.79 19.55
N VAL A 152 -4.05 -19.34 18.87
CA VAL A 152 -3.76 -19.70 17.49
C VAL A 152 -2.57 -20.65 17.47
N HIS A 153 -2.78 -21.84 16.93
CA HIS A 153 -1.73 -22.84 16.71
C HIS A 153 -1.12 -22.62 15.34
N THR A 154 0.20 -22.49 15.26
CA THR A 154 0.92 -22.33 14.00
C THR A 154 1.65 -23.60 13.60
N LYS A 155 1.72 -23.89 12.32
CA LYS A 155 2.40 -25.09 11.77
C LYS A 155 3.91 -25.09 12.00
N GLY A 156 4.48 -23.93 12.29
CA GLY A 156 5.90 -23.73 12.61
C GLY A 156 6.09 -22.57 13.55
N VAL A 157 7.33 -22.28 13.90
CA VAL A 157 7.70 -21.12 14.71
C VAL A 157 7.59 -19.87 13.83
N ILE A 158 6.73 -18.92 14.21
CA ILE A 158 6.50 -17.66 13.47
C ILE A 158 6.50 -16.49 14.49
N PRO A 159 7.65 -15.93 14.84
CA PRO A 159 7.79 -14.90 15.88
C PRO A 159 7.02 -13.60 15.61
N HIS A 160 6.78 -13.26 14.36
CA HIS A 160 6.02 -12.06 13.97
C HIS A 160 4.57 -12.32 13.58
N PHE A 161 4.01 -13.48 13.94
CA PHE A 161 2.63 -13.83 13.55
C PHE A 161 1.62 -12.78 14.02
N ALA A 162 1.77 -12.23 15.24
CA ALA A 162 0.91 -11.17 15.73
C ALA A 162 0.92 -9.92 14.82
N ALA A 163 2.07 -9.56 14.25
CA ALA A 163 2.17 -8.44 13.33
C ALA A 163 1.37 -8.67 12.03
N SER A 164 1.28 -9.91 11.54
CA SER A 164 0.46 -10.24 10.38
C SER A 164 -1.05 -10.07 10.61
N LEU A 165 -1.49 -10.06 11.87
CA LEU A 165 -2.88 -9.82 12.28
C LEU A 165 -3.16 -8.37 12.65
N SER A 166 -2.19 -7.47 12.40
CA SER A 166 -2.33 -6.06 12.74
C SER A 166 -2.91 -5.26 11.58
N ARG A 167 -3.62 -4.19 11.94
CA ARG A 167 -4.06 -3.20 10.95
C ARG A 167 -2.89 -2.45 10.27
N ALA A 168 -1.65 -2.63 10.71
CA ALA A 168 -0.48 -2.08 10.05
C ALA A 168 -0.14 -2.80 8.73
N VAL A 169 -0.65 -4.00 8.51
CA VAL A 169 -0.42 -4.79 7.28
C VAL A 169 -1.63 -4.64 6.35
N PHE A 170 -2.62 -5.49 6.49
CA PHE A 170 -3.88 -5.45 5.74
C PHE A 170 -5.04 -5.78 6.67
N MET A 171 -6.07 -6.44 6.19
CA MET A 171 -7.28 -6.70 6.95
C MET A 171 -7.38 -8.12 7.51
N GLU A 172 -6.28 -8.89 7.48
CA GLU A 172 -6.26 -10.30 7.88
C GLU A 172 -6.63 -10.54 9.34
N GLY A 173 -6.35 -9.58 10.20
CA GLY A 173 -6.72 -9.60 11.61
C GLY A 173 -8.07 -8.96 11.95
N THR A 174 -8.86 -8.57 10.95
CA THR A 174 -10.18 -7.95 11.17
C THR A 174 -11.11 -8.86 11.94
N VAL A 175 -11.72 -8.34 13.01
CA VAL A 175 -12.68 -9.08 13.83
C VAL A 175 -14.10 -8.81 13.33
N MET A 176 -14.79 -9.86 12.92
CA MET A 176 -16.12 -9.84 12.32
C MET A 176 -17.17 -10.45 13.25
N PRO A 177 -18.43 -9.95 13.23
CA PRO A 177 -19.50 -10.41 14.12
C PRO A 177 -20.08 -11.75 13.67
N LYS A 178 -19.62 -12.85 14.28
CA LYS A 178 -20.04 -14.23 13.95
C LYS A 178 -21.56 -14.39 13.88
N LYS A 179 -22.24 -14.12 15.01
CA LYS A 179 -23.69 -14.29 15.13
C LYS A 179 -24.47 -13.50 14.10
N TYR A 180 -24.07 -12.26 13.84
CA TYR A 180 -24.73 -11.42 12.84
C TYR A 180 -24.55 -11.98 11.43
N ILE A 181 -23.34 -12.37 11.04
CA ILE A 181 -23.05 -12.94 9.71
C ILE A 181 -23.80 -14.26 9.50
N GLU A 182 -23.85 -15.13 10.53
CA GLU A 182 -24.61 -16.38 10.48
C GLU A 182 -26.13 -16.14 10.33
N THR A 183 -26.64 -15.02 10.88
CA THR A 183 -28.06 -14.66 10.80
C THR A 183 -28.43 -14.06 9.44
N VAL A 184 -27.64 -13.11 8.91
CA VAL A 184 -28.00 -12.38 7.69
C VAL A 184 -27.37 -12.96 6.42
N GLY A 185 -26.43 -13.88 6.57
CA GLY A 185 -25.62 -14.44 5.50
C GLY A 185 -24.60 -13.46 4.91
N ALA A 186 -23.71 -13.98 4.05
CA ALA A 186 -22.63 -13.17 3.45
C ALA A 186 -23.15 -11.98 2.61
N ARG A 187 -24.28 -12.13 1.94
CA ARG A 187 -24.90 -11.05 1.16
C ARG A 187 -25.42 -9.95 2.07
N GLY A 188 -26.23 -10.30 3.08
CA GLY A 188 -26.79 -9.32 4.02
C GLY A 188 -25.69 -8.58 4.78
N PHE A 189 -24.61 -9.27 5.14
CA PHE A 189 -23.43 -8.65 5.75
C PHE A 189 -22.76 -7.60 4.84
N ARG A 190 -22.63 -7.87 3.54
CA ARG A 190 -22.07 -6.88 2.58
C ARG A 190 -22.96 -5.67 2.38
N GLU A 191 -24.30 -5.87 2.38
CA GLU A 191 -25.27 -4.79 2.19
C GLU A 191 -25.38 -3.89 3.45
N LYS A 192 -25.29 -4.50 4.64
CA LYS A 192 -25.36 -3.80 5.93
C LYS A 192 -24.27 -4.32 6.87
N PRO A 193 -23.01 -3.92 6.65
CA PRO A 193 -21.90 -4.39 7.46
C PRO A 193 -22.00 -3.85 8.89
N VAL A 194 -21.67 -4.70 9.85
CA VAL A 194 -21.61 -4.39 11.27
C VAL A 194 -20.17 -4.63 11.72
N GLY A 195 -19.54 -3.62 12.26
CA GLY A 195 -18.19 -3.65 12.81
C GLY A 195 -18.15 -3.30 14.28
N SER A 196 -16.94 -3.11 14.81
CA SER A 196 -16.67 -2.66 16.19
C SER A 196 -15.84 -1.38 16.24
N GLY A 197 -15.52 -0.79 15.09
CA GLY A 197 -14.69 0.41 14.98
C GLY A 197 -15.37 1.70 15.46
N PRO A 198 -14.66 2.83 15.46
CA PRO A 198 -15.19 4.12 15.93
C PRO A 198 -16.25 4.74 15.03
N TRP A 199 -16.52 4.17 13.86
CA TRP A 199 -17.49 4.65 12.89
C TRP A 199 -18.46 3.55 12.48
N LYS A 200 -19.76 3.81 12.58
CA LYS A 200 -20.84 2.91 12.14
C LYS A 200 -21.13 3.16 10.68
N PHE A 201 -21.36 2.09 9.93
CA PHE A 201 -21.76 2.16 8.53
C PHE A 201 -23.16 2.77 8.38
N VAL A 202 -23.31 3.68 7.42
CA VAL A 202 -24.58 4.29 7.04
C VAL A 202 -25.03 3.79 5.67
N ARG A 203 -24.21 4.04 4.63
CA ARG A 203 -24.49 3.56 3.28
C ARG A 203 -23.24 3.52 2.40
N ASN A 204 -23.32 2.68 1.38
CA ASN A 204 -22.35 2.62 0.29
C ASN A 204 -23.10 2.93 -1.02
N VAL A 205 -22.65 3.95 -1.75
CA VAL A 205 -23.12 4.29 -3.09
C VAL A 205 -21.99 3.94 -4.06
N PRO A 206 -22.07 2.80 -4.75
CA PRO A 206 -20.99 2.33 -5.64
C PRO A 206 -20.63 3.38 -6.69
N GLY A 207 -19.33 3.63 -6.86
CA GLY A 207 -18.82 4.63 -7.80
C GLY A 207 -18.98 6.09 -7.38
N ASP A 208 -19.47 6.34 -6.15
CA ASP A 208 -19.67 7.70 -5.63
C ASP A 208 -19.06 7.86 -4.23
N ARG A 209 -19.61 7.22 -3.21
CA ARG A 209 -19.16 7.44 -1.82
C ARG A 209 -19.53 6.33 -0.85
N ILE A 210 -18.90 6.38 0.32
CA ILE A 210 -19.25 5.58 1.50
C ILE A 210 -19.42 6.53 2.68
N GLU A 211 -20.49 6.37 3.44
CA GLU A 211 -20.86 7.23 4.56
C GLU A 211 -20.91 6.45 5.87
N TYR A 212 -20.48 7.12 6.93
CA TYR A 212 -20.44 6.62 8.30
C TYR A 212 -20.93 7.66 9.28
N GLU A 213 -21.44 7.22 10.41
CA GLU A 213 -21.68 8.01 11.60
C GLU A 213 -20.73 7.63 12.74
N ALA A 214 -20.35 8.59 13.56
CA ALA A 214 -19.53 8.33 14.74
C ALA A 214 -20.29 7.48 15.77
N VAL A 215 -19.59 6.61 16.48
CA VAL A 215 -20.15 5.96 17.68
C VAL A 215 -20.44 7.03 18.75
N ASP A 216 -21.47 6.81 19.56
CA ASP A 216 -21.94 7.70 20.61
C ASP A 216 -21.34 7.39 22.01
N TYR A 217 -20.33 6.56 22.04
CA TYR A 217 -19.60 6.14 23.22
C TYR A 217 -18.07 6.31 23.04
N PRO A 218 -17.30 6.41 24.14
CA PRO A 218 -15.85 6.46 24.06
C PRO A 218 -15.29 5.18 23.42
N HIS A 219 -14.55 5.34 22.32
CA HIS A 219 -13.92 4.22 21.64
C HIS A 219 -12.44 4.14 22.02
N TRP A 220 -11.89 2.93 22.22
CA TRP A 220 -10.52 2.70 22.66
C TRP A 220 -9.45 3.24 21.68
N ARG A 221 -9.74 3.30 20.39
CA ARG A 221 -8.85 3.91 19.38
C ARG A 221 -8.86 5.43 19.42
N GLY A 222 -9.87 6.04 19.97
CA GLY A 222 -10.14 7.46 20.01
C GLY A 222 -11.61 7.75 19.71
N THR A 223 -12.11 8.81 20.31
CA THR A 223 -13.51 9.26 20.09
C THR A 223 -13.53 10.24 18.92
N PRO A 224 -14.28 9.96 17.83
CA PRO A 224 -14.40 10.87 16.70
C PRO A 224 -14.82 12.28 17.13
N LYS A 225 -14.22 13.31 16.54
CA LYS A 225 -14.56 14.72 16.78
C LYS A 225 -15.56 15.26 15.77
N PHE A 226 -15.86 14.48 14.75
CA PHE A 226 -16.89 14.73 13.74
C PHE A 226 -18.02 13.73 13.94
N LYS A 227 -19.26 14.13 13.63
CA LYS A 227 -20.42 13.24 13.75
C LYS A 227 -20.57 12.30 12.55
N ARG A 228 -20.08 12.73 11.39
CA ARG A 228 -20.15 11.95 10.14
C ARG A 228 -18.78 11.89 9.46
N LEU A 229 -18.55 10.80 8.76
CA LEU A 229 -17.42 10.61 7.85
C LEU A 229 -17.96 10.23 6.48
N THR A 230 -17.53 10.96 5.46
CA THR A 230 -17.81 10.63 4.05
C THR A 230 -16.50 10.41 3.31
N LEU A 231 -16.34 9.23 2.74
CA LEU A 231 -15.31 8.95 1.75
C LEU A 231 -15.90 9.17 0.38
N LEU A 232 -15.41 10.17 -0.33
CA LEU A 232 -15.97 10.61 -1.61
C LEU A 232 -15.02 10.25 -2.75
N LEU A 233 -15.53 9.56 -3.76
CA LEU A 233 -14.78 9.25 -4.97
C LEU A 233 -14.76 10.46 -5.91
N VAL A 234 -13.60 11.01 -6.13
CA VAL A 234 -13.39 12.13 -7.06
C VAL A 234 -12.11 11.86 -7.84
N PRO A 235 -12.17 11.22 -9.02
CA PRO A 235 -10.99 10.83 -9.79
C PRO A 235 -10.09 12.01 -10.18
N GLU A 236 -10.69 13.14 -10.56
CA GLU A 236 -9.94 14.31 -11.05
C GLU A 236 -9.32 15.13 -9.90
N GLN A 237 -8.00 15.27 -9.92
CA GLN A 237 -7.22 15.95 -8.88
C GLN A 237 -7.57 17.42 -8.73
N SER A 238 -7.75 18.14 -9.83
CA SER A 238 -8.14 19.56 -9.83
C SER A 238 -9.49 19.78 -9.14
N THR A 239 -10.44 18.89 -9.38
CA THR A 239 -11.74 18.91 -8.69
C THR A 239 -11.58 18.66 -7.20
N ARG A 240 -10.77 17.66 -6.78
CA ARG A 240 -10.49 17.42 -5.36
C ARG A 240 -9.90 18.65 -4.67
N LEU A 241 -8.93 19.33 -5.30
CA LEU A 241 -8.34 20.57 -4.76
C LEU A 241 -9.38 21.70 -4.66
N ALA A 242 -10.20 21.88 -5.68
CA ALA A 242 -11.26 22.88 -5.66
C ALA A 242 -12.25 22.63 -4.51
N MET A 243 -12.66 21.38 -4.29
CA MET A 243 -13.54 20.98 -3.18
C MET A 243 -12.91 21.24 -1.80
N VAL A 244 -11.62 21.02 -1.63
CA VAL A 244 -10.94 21.37 -0.36
C VAL A 244 -10.90 22.89 -0.17
N ARG A 245 -10.65 23.65 -1.21
CA ARG A 245 -10.62 25.11 -1.19
C ARG A 245 -11.98 25.71 -0.84
N THR A 246 -13.06 25.20 -1.41
CA THR A 246 -14.43 25.66 -1.13
C THR A 246 -14.98 25.15 0.20
N GLY A 247 -14.37 24.11 0.77
CA GLY A 247 -14.83 23.46 2.01
C GLY A 247 -15.86 22.36 1.79
N GLU A 248 -16.16 21.98 0.55
CA GLU A 248 -16.96 20.80 0.22
C GLU A 248 -16.28 19.51 0.65
N ALA A 249 -14.95 19.43 0.46
CA ALA A 249 -14.12 18.40 1.05
C ALA A 249 -13.27 18.98 2.18
N THR A 250 -13.02 18.16 3.18
CA THR A 250 -12.16 18.51 4.32
C THR A 250 -10.71 18.19 4.03
N ILE A 251 -10.49 17.05 3.35
CA ILE A 251 -9.18 16.51 3.00
C ILE A 251 -9.28 15.91 1.59
N ALA A 252 -8.20 15.98 0.83
CA ALA A 252 -8.10 15.33 -0.47
C ALA A 252 -6.73 14.68 -0.70
N SER A 253 -6.73 13.49 -1.33
CA SER A 253 -5.50 12.90 -1.86
C SER A 253 -4.98 13.75 -3.03
N ILE A 254 -3.67 13.97 -3.07
CA ILE A 254 -3.02 14.72 -4.15
C ILE A 254 -1.72 14.05 -4.57
N ASN A 255 -1.31 14.29 -5.79
CA ASN A 255 0.01 13.93 -6.29
C ASN A 255 1.04 15.04 -6.01
N PRO A 256 2.34 14.76 -6.07
CA PRO A 256 3.40 15.71 -5.76
C PRO A 256 3.32 17.04 -6.52
N GLU A 257 2.97 17.01 -7.79
CA GLU A 257 2.88 18.19 -8.66
C GLU A 257 1.84 19.21 -8.20
N ALA A 258 0.79 18.78 -7.51
CA ALA A 258 -0.26 19.66 -7.00
C ALA A 258 0.05 20.35 -5.66
N ILE A 259 1.14 19.97 -5.00
CA ILE A 259 1.49 20.50 -3.66
C ILE A 259 1.66 22.02 -3.66
N LYS A 260 2.32 22.56 -4.72
CA LYS A 260 2.54 24.00 -4.85
C LYS A 260 1.18 24.74 -4.97
N GLU A 261 0.31 24.25 -5.84
CA GLU A 261 -1.04 24.82 -6.03
C GLU A 261 -1.86 24.75 -4.73
N ALA A 262 -1.85 23.62 -4.05
CA ALA A 262 -2.57 23.44 -2.79
C ALA A 262 -2.10 24.44 -1.72
N ARG A 263 -0.79 24.64 -1.59
CA ARG A 263 -0.21 25.63 -0.63
C ARG A 263 -0.60 27.06 -0.97
N VAL A 264 -0.53 27.45 -2.25
CA VAL A 264 -0.98 28.76 -2.74
C VAL A 264 -2.48 28.96 -2.46
N GLY A 265 -3.28 27.88 -2.57
CA GLY A 265 -4.70 27.87 -2.22
C GLY A 265 -4.99 27.88 -0.73
N GLY A 266 -3.97 28.04 0.15
CA GLY A 266 -4.14 28.11 1.61
C GLY A 266 -4.34 26.77 2.31
N MET A 267 -4.13 25.66 1.61
CA MET A 267 -4.23 24.32 2.19
C MET A 267 -2.95 23.93 2.91
N LYS A 268 -3.06 23.16 3.97
CA LYS A 268 -1.93 22.50 4.61
C LYS A 268 -1.68 21.15 3.94
N ILE A 269 -0.41 20.73 3.90
CA ILE A 269 -0.01 19.46 3.29
C ILE A 269 0.40 18.50 4.39
N VAL A 270 -0.27 17.36 4.47
CA VAL A 270 0.15 16.22 5.30
C VAL A 270 0.88 15.24 4.40
N SER A 271 2.14 14.96 4.73
CA SER A 271 2.99 14.00 4.04
C SER A 271 3.08 12.71 4.85
N VAL A 272 2.86 11.59 4.21
CA VAL A 272 2.96 10.25 4.82
C VAL A 272 4.21 9.57 4.29
N PRO A 273 5.29 9.47 5.09
CA PRO A 273 6.55 8.89 4.64
C PRO A 273 6.47 7.37 4.50
N GLY A 274 7.29 6.81 3.61
CA GLY A 274 7.51 5.37 3.51
C GLY A 274 6.33 4.57 2.97
N THR A 275 5.45 5.18 2.17
CA THR A 275 4.29 4.46 1.62
C THR A 275 4.68 3.43 0.57
N MET A 276 5.80 3.68 -0.12
CA MET A 276 6.33 2.78 -1.14
C MET A 276 7.81 3.07 -1.45
N GLN A 277 8.45 2.11 -2.12
CA GLN A 277 9.67 2.36 -2.90
C GLN A 277 9.39 2.12 -4.38
N ALA A 278 9.78 3.07 -5.24
CA ALA A 278 9.95 2.80 -6.66
C ALA A 278 11.27 2.05 -6.84
N VAL A 279 11.23 0.96 -7.57
CA VAL A 279 12.38 0.11 -7.84
C VAL A 279 12.42 -0.27 -9.31
N PHE A 280 13.58 -0.57 -9.85
CA PHE A 280 13.65 -1.45 -11.01
C PHE A 280 14.17 -2.81 -10.57
N GLN A 281 13.73 -3.85 -11.25
CA GLN A 281 14.09 -5.23 -10.92
C GLN A 281 14.35 -6.06 -12.16
N PHE A 282 15.16 -7.10 -11.97
CA PHE A 282 15.55 -8.02 -13.04
C PHE A 282 14.85 -9.35 -12.85
N TRP A 283 14.43 -9.98 -13.95
CA TRP A 283 13.59 -11.16 -13.94
C TRP A 283 14.36 -12.40 -14.37
N GLY A 284 14.31 -13.44 -13.53
CA GLY A 284 14.83 -14.77 -13.84
C GLY A 284 16.29 -14.79 -14.30
N THR A 285 17.12 -13.93 -13.71
CA THR A 285 18.50 -13.66 -14.16
C THR A 285 19.40 -14.87 -14.22
N TYR A 286 19.12 -15.89 -13.43
CA TYR A 286 19.90 -17.13 -13.39
C TYR A 286 19.17 -18.33 -14.00
N ARG A 287 18.02 -18.13 -14.64
CA ARG A 287 17.33 -19.19 -15.37
C ARG A 287 18.07 -19.55 -16.66
N PRO A 288 17.98 -20.82 -17.13
CA PRO A 288 18.64 -21.25 -18.37
C PRO A 288 18.35 -20.35 -19.57
N GLU A 289 17.13 -19.83 -19.68
CA GLU A 289 16.70 -18.95 -20.78
C GLU A 289 17.39 -17.57 -20.74
N ALA A 290 17.91 -17.16 -19.58
CA ALA A 290 18.70 -15.94 -19.41
C ALA A 290 20.19 -16.14 -19.63
N LYS A 291 20.63 -17.37 -19.95
CA LYS A 291 22.05 -17.69 -20.16
C LYS A 291 22.64 -16.81 -21.26
N GLY A 292 23.73 -16.12 -20.94
CA GLY A 292 24.37 -15.16 -21.85
C GLY A 292 23.74 -13.76 -21.87
N SER A 293 22.66 -13.54 -21.11
CA SER A 293 22.14 -12.19 -20.90
C SER A 293 23.14 -11.34 -20.11
N PRO A 294 23.42 -10.10 -20.52
CA PRO A 294 24.24 -9.17 -19.73
C PRO A 294 23.71 -9.00 -18.30
N LEU A 295 22.39 -9.08 -18.12
CA LEU A 295 21.74 -8.89 -16.83
C LEU A 295 22.01 -10.01 -15.82
N SER A 296 22.59 -11.14 -16.26
CA SER A 296 23.01 -12.24 -15.36
C SER A 296 24.31 -11.91 -14.60
N ASP A 297 25.09 -10.93 -15.07
CA ASP A 297 26.31 -10.47 -14.40
C ASP A 297 25.98 -9.40 -13.36
N VAL A 298 26.38 -9.63 -12.11
CA VAL A 298 26.15 -8.69 -10.99
C VAL A 298 26.80 -7.32 -11.22
N ARG A 299 27.95 -7.29 -11.91
CA ARG A 299 28.64 -6.03 -12.25
C ARG A 299 27.83 -5.17 -13.22
N VAL A 300 27.12 -5.79 -14.14
CA VAL A 300 26.19 -5.11 -15.05
C VAL A 300 25.02 -4.50 -14.27
N ARG A 301 24.44 -5.26 -13.35
CA ARG A 301 23.33 -4.76 -12.52
C ARG A 301 23.75 -3.61 -11.61
N GLU A 302 24.94 -3.70 -11.01
CA GLU A 302 25.55 -2.62 -10.24
C GLU A 302 25.80 -1.39 -11.12
N ALA A 303 26.33 -1.56 -12.32
CA ALA A 303 26.56 -0.49 -13.27
C ALA A 303 25.26 0.25 -13.64
N LEU A 304 24.17 -0.49 -13.89
CA LEU A 304 22.85 0.09 -14.14
C LEU A 304 22.34 0.91 -12.96
N SER A 305 22.64 0.48 -11.71
CA SER A 305 22.29 1.27 -10.52
C SER A 305 23.12 2.55 -10.38
N LEU A 306 24.43 2.48 -10.59
CA LEU A 306 25.35 3.62 -10.48
C LEU A 306 25.13 4.67 -11.58
N ALA A 307 24.54 4.28 -12.72
CA ALA A 307 24.19 5.19 -13.79
C ALA A 307 22.96 6.08 -13.47
N VAL A 308 22.18 5.75 -12.44
CA VAL A 308 20.93 6.46 -12.11
C VAL A 308 21.19 7.64 -11.20
N ASP A 309 20.90 8.85 -11.68
CA ASP A 309 20.86 10.05 -10.85
C ASP A 309 19.53 10.16 -10.12
N ARG A 310 19.50 9.60 -8.91
CA ARG A 310 18.32 9.58 -8.05
C ARG A 310 17.90 10.96 -7.58
N GLN A 311 18.88 11.86 -7.37
CA GLN A 311 18.58 13.23 -6.96
C GLN A 311 17.86 13.96 -8.09
N GLN A 312 18.29 13.79 -9.34
CA GLN A 312 17.62 14.38 -10.50
C GLN A 312 16.18 13.86 -10.65
N ILE A 313 15.92 12.56 -10.37
CA ILE A 313 14.55 12.02 -10.34
C ILE A 313 13.74 12.67 -9.21
N ILE A 314 14.30 12.80 -8.01
CA ILE A 314 13.62 13.44 -6.89
C ILE A 314 13.28 14.89 -7.22
N ASP A 315 14.22 15.64 -7.77
CA ASP A 315 14.04 17.08 -8.01
C ASP A 315 13.08 17.38 -9.16
N HIS A 316 13.15 16.61 -10.26
CA HIS A 316 12.41 16.94 -11.48
C HIS A 316 11.18 16.09 -11.71
N VAL A 317 11.21 14.77 -11.43
CA VAL A 317 10.04 13.91 -11.60
C VAL A 317 9.13 14.02 -10.39
N MET A 318 9.73 13.99 -9.17
CA MET A 318 8.97 14.05 -7.92
C MET A 318 8.83 15.46 -7.35
N VAL A 319 9.32 16.49 -8.06
CA VAL A 319 9.25 17.92 -7.67
C VAL A 319 9.78 18.15 -6.24
N GLY A 320 10.87 17.46 -5.88
CA GLY A 320 11.43 17.48 -4.53
C GLY A 320 10.61 16.73 -3.48
N GLN A 321 9.58 16.01 -3.89
CA GLN A 321 8.60 15.39 -2.99
C GLN A 321 8.80 13.87 -2.86
N ALA A 322 10.03 13.40 -2.84
CA ALA A 322 10.38 12.03 -2.51
C ALA A 322 11.61 12.03 -1.61
N ARG A 323 11.93 10.89 -1.04
CA ARG A 323 13.14 10.72 -0.23
C ARG A 323 14.14 9.83 -0.95
N TRP A 324 15.40 9.99 -0.58
CA TRP A 324 16.45 9.05 -0.95
C TRP A 324 16.07 7.66 -0.39
N PRO A 325 16.11 6.60 -1.20
CA PRO A 325 15.67 5.28 -0.74
C PRO A 325 16.73 4.65 0.18
N LEU A 326 16.29 3.80 1.06
CA LEU A 326 17.15 2.83 1.74
C LEU A 326 17.32 1.57 0.88
N ALA A 327 17.83 0.48 1.45
CA ALA A 327 17.89 -0.79 0.77
C ALA A 327 16.48 -1.29 0.38
N PHE A 328 16.42 -2.25 -0.54
CA PHE A 328 15.15 -2.85 -0.95
C PHE A 328 14.31 -3.29 0.24
N THR A 329 13.02 -2.89 0.26
CA THR A 329 12.04 -3.18 1.32
C THR A 329 12.37 -2.62 2.71
N VAL A 330 13.41 -1.78 2.83
CA VAL A 330 13.75 -1.09 4.07
C VAL A 330 13.13 0.31 4.09
N PHE A 331 12.43 0.63 5.16
CA PHE A 331 11.82 1.92 5.44
C PHE A 331 12.27 2.44 6.81
N PRO A 332 12.19 3.76 7.08
CA PRO A 332 12.63 4.32 8.37
C PRO A 332 11.94 3.75 9.61
N TYR A 333 10.79 3.09 9.44
CA TYR A 333 10.02 2.44 10.50
C TYR A 333 10.10 0.90 10.46
N SER A 334 11.02 0.33 9.66
CA SER A 334 11.22 -1.13 9.60
C SER A 334 11.71 -1.68 10.94
N ILE A 335 11.12 -2.80 11.35
CA ILE A 335 11.50 -3.54 12.55
C ILE A 335 12.63 -4.54 12.24
N ASP A 336 13.42 -4.89 13.24
CA ASP A 336 14.57 -5.78 13.13
C ASP A 336 15.64 -5.32 12.11
N VAL A 337 15.71 -4.01 11.83
CA VAL A 337 16.60 -3.42 10.82
C VAL A 337 17.47 -2.35 11.43
N ASP A 338 18.78 -2.42 11.14
CA ASP A 338 19.74 -1.37 11.48
C ASP A 338 19.61 -0.18 10.50
N ILE A 339 18.67 0.71 10.77
CA ILE A 339 18.37 1.86 9.91
C ILE A 339 19.61 2.79 9.69
N PRO A 340 20.42 3.16 10.72
CA PRO A 340 21.64 3.93 10.52
C PRO A 340 22.60 3.29 9.52
N ARG A 341 22.85 1.98 9.64
CA ARG A 341 23.69 1.21 8.73
C ARG A 341 23.16 1.27 7.29
N TRP A 342 21.88 1.01 7.10
CA TRP A 342 21.27 1.02 5.76
C TRP A 342 21.17 2.42 5.16
N THR A 343 21.09 3.46 5.99
CA THR A 343 21.21 4.85 5.54
C THR A 343 22.60 5.13 4.99
N THR A 344 23.64 4.67 5.68
CA THR A 344 25.04 4.81 5.23
C THR A 344 25.29 4.01 3.96
N TRP A 345 24.82 2.77 3.91
CA TRP A 345 24.91 1.91 2.72
C TRP A 345 24.26 2.60 1.51
N ALA A 346 23.05 3.11 1.65
CA ALA A 346 22.30 3.73 0.56
C ALA A 346 23.04 4.94 -0.03
N LYS A 347 23.63 5.80 0.80
CA LYS A 347 24.42 6.96 0.35
C LYS A 347 25.64 6.55 -0.46
N THR A 348 26.27 5.42 -0.13
CA THR A 348 27.48 4.91 -0.78
C THR A 348 27.15 4.08 -2.00
N ALA A 349 26.28 3.07 -1.86
CA ALA A 349 26.01 2.08 -2.90
C ALA A 349 25.08 2.62 -4.00
N LEU A 350 24.13 3.49 -3.64
CA LEU A 350 23.15 4.05 -4.59
C LEU A 350 23.57 5.41 -5.17
N ARG A 351 24.84 5.82 -5.00
CA ARG A 351 25.36 7.08 -5.54
C ARG A 351 25.29 7.11 -7.08
N TYR A 352 25.26 8.30 -7.62
CA TYR A 352 25.41 8.51 -9.06
C TYR A 352 26.89 8.50 -9.43
N ASP A 353 27.33 7.54 -10.25
CA ASP A 353 28.71 7.38 -10.67
C ASP A 353 28.78 6.72 -12.08
N PRO A 354 28.43 7.46 -13.13
CA PRO A 354 28.43 6.92 -14.48
C PRO A 354 29.82 6.50 -15.01
N ALA A 355 30.89 7.08 -14.44
CA ALA A 355 32.25 6.70 -14.80
C ALA A 355 32.57 5.28 -14.28
N ARG A 356 32.26 4.99 -13.03
CA ARG A 356 32.39 3.65 -12.45
C ARG A 356 31.45 2.65 -13.15
N ALA A 357 30.22 3.10 -13.50
CA ALA A 357 29.29 2.27 -14.25
C ALA A 357 29.87 1.78 -15.59
N LYS A 358 30.45 2.69 -16.40
CA LYS A 358 31.14 2.33 -17.65
C LYS A 358 32.31 1.38 -17.43
N LYS A 359 33.09 1.60 -16.37
CA LYS A 359 34.20 0.69 -16.02
C LYS A 359 33.71 -0.71 -15.68
N LEU A 360 32.64 -0.84 -14.89
CA LEU A 360 32.03 -2.14 -14.57
C LEU A 360 31.48 -2.85 -15.82
N LEU A 361 30.85 -2.11 -16.74
CA LEU A 361 30.41 -2.69 -18.02
C LEU A 361 31.60 -3.22 -18.83
N ALA A 362 32.71 -2.48 -18.89
CA ALA A 362 33.92 -2.93 -19.59
C ALA A 362 34.54 -4.18 -18.92
N GLU A 363 34.63 -4.20 -17.57
CA GLU A 363 35.08 -5.34 -16.79
C GLU A 363 34.20 -6.59 -16.98
N ALA A 364 32.91 -6.38 -17.27
CA ALA A 364 31.95 -7.44 -17.57
C ALA A 364 31.95 -7.89 -19.06
N GLY A 365 32.79 -7.26 -19.92
CA GLY A 365 32.86 -7.58 -21.35
C GLY A 365 31.95 -6.74 -22.25
N TYR A 366 31.30 -5.70 -21.71
CA TYR A 366 30.35 -4.84 -22.43
C TYR A 366 30.86 -3.41 -22.58
N ALA A 367 32.13 -3.21 -22.91
CA ALA A 367 32.74 -1.89 -23.10
C ALA A 367 32.02 -1.02 -24.16
N ASN A 368 31.42 -1.67 -25.16
CA ASN A 368 30.64 -1.01 -26.22
C ASN A 368 29.13 -0.95 -25.91
N GLY A 369 28.75 -1.25 -24.67
CA GLY A 369 27.34 -1.34 -24.27
C GLY A 369 26.64 -2.62 -24.74
N PHE A 370 25.34 -2.66 -24.55
CA PHE A 370 24.49 -3.79 -24.96
C PHE A 370 23.05 -3.31 -25.17
N ARG A 371 22.16 -4.22 -25.61
CA ARG A 371 20.71 -3.95 -25.72
C ARG A 371 19.96 -4.76 -24.65
N MET A 372 18.96 -4.15 -23.99
CA MET A 372 18.06 -4.84 -23.07
C MET A 372 16.60 -4.43 -23.27
N THR A 373 15.69 -5.34 -22.92
CA THR A 373 14.26 -5.03 -22.83
C THR A 373 13.93 -4.51 -21.43
N PHE A 374 13.18 -3.42 -21.37
CA PHE A 374 12.72 -2.81 -20.13
C PHE A 374 11.21 -2.58 -20.15
N TRP A 375 10.50 -3.22 -19.22
CA TRP A 375 9.05 -3.09 -19.07
C TRP A 375 8.71 -1.91 -18.18
N ASN A 376 8.06 -0.93 -18.74
CA ASN A 376 7.61 0.26 -18.03
C ASN A 376 6.10 0.20 -17.85
N THR A 377 5.61 0.21 -16.61
CA THR A 377 4.19 -0.02 -16.31
C THR A 377 3.56 1.15 -15.58
N ALA A 378 2.36 1.54 -16.02
CA ALA A 378 1.49 2.47 -15.30
C ALA A 378 0.85 1.73 -14.11
N LEU A 379 1.48 1.81 -12.95
CA LEU A 379 0.97 1.21 -11.73
C LEU A 379 -0.17 2.05 -11.13
N PRO A 380 -1.31 1.46 -10.77
CA PRO A 380 -2.42 2.18 -10.16
C PRO A 380 -1.99 3.01 -8.93
N GLY A 381 -2.45 4.27 -8.86
CA GLY A 381 -2.10 5.19 -7.78
C GLY A 381 -0.68 5.75 -7.80
N THR A 382 0.11 5.46 -8.85
CA THR A 382 1.48 5.97 -8.99
C THR A 382 1.81 6.32 -10.45
N PRO A 383 1.11 7.28 -11.08
CA PRO A 383 1.29 7.62 -12.49
C PRO A 383 2.71 8.07 -12.83
N PHE A 384 3.42 8.67 -11.90
CA PHE A 384 4.82 9.10 -12.03
C PHE A 384 5.81 7.95 -12.27
N MET A 385 5.41 6.71 -12.07
CA MET A 385 6.29 5.54 -12.31
C MET A 385 6.71 5.44 -13.78
N VAL A 386 5.83 5.80 -14.71
CA VAL A 386 6.16 5.81 -16.14
C VAL A 386 7.26 6.82 -16.43
N GLN A 387 7.17 8.03 -15.89
CA GLN A 387 8.17 9.09 -16.05
C GLN A 387 9.52 8.71 -15.41
N ILE A 388 9.50 8.01 -14.26
CA ILE A 388 10.73 7.45 -13.68
C ILE A 388 11.36 6.45 -14.64
N GLY A 389 10.58 5.54 -15.23
CA GLY A 389 11.09 4.55 -16.19
C GLY A 389 11.70 5.20 -17.45
N GLU A 390 11.12 6.26 -17.96
CA GLU A 390 11.67 7.07 -19.07
C GLU A 390 13.00 7.71 -18.66
N ALA A 391 13.08 8.30 -17.47
CA ALA A 391 14.33 8.88 -16.95
C ALA A 391 15.44 7.83 -16.81
N LEU A 392 15.12 6.62 -16.34
CA LEU A 392 16.08 5.50 -16.25
C LEU A 392 16.67 5.17 -17.61
N THR A 393 15.82 5.09 -18.65
CA THR A 393 16.27 4.82 -20.01
C THR A 393 17.31 5.84 -20.47
N GLY A 394 17.06 7.13 -20.25
CA GLY A 394 18.00 8.20 -20.57
C GLY A 394 19.33 8.13 -19.80
N PHE A 395 19.32 7.67 -18.55
CA PHE A 395 20.56 7.45 -17.79
C PHE A 395 21.36 6.27 -18.32
N TRP A 396 20.72 5.17 -18.66
CA TRP A 396 21.37 3.97 -19.18
C TRP A 396 21.95 4.17 -20.58
N GLU A 397 21.30 4.95 -21.42
CA GLU A 397 21.83 5.33 -22.75
C GLU A 397 23.16 6.11 -22.65
N LYS A 398 23.33 6.96 -21.64
CA LYS A 398 24.58 7.71 -21.40
C LYS A 398 25.79 6.79 -21.08
N ILE A 399 25.53 5.57 -20.64
CA ILE A 399 26.59 4.58 -20.39
C ILE A 399 26.68 3.51 -21.49
N GLY A 400 25.96 3.69 -22.61
CA GLY A 400 26.03 2.82 -23.80
C GLY A 400 25.01 1.69 -23.82
N VAL A 401 24.07 1.64 -22.86
CA VAL A 401 23.03 0.61 -22.84
C VAL A 401 21.82 1.07 -23.65
N LYS A 402 21.50 0.34 -24.72
CA LYS A 402 20.33 0.60 -25.57
C LYS A 402 19.09 -0.09 -24.99
N VAL A 403 18.05 0.68 -24.72
CA VAL A 403 16.85 0.17 -24.07
C VAL A 403 15.70 0.03 -25.06
N ASP A 404 15.18 -1.20 -25.18
CA ASP A 404 13.91 -1.48 -25.83
C ASP A 404 12.80 -1.37 -24.77
N MET A 405 12.29 -0.15 -24.59
CA MET A 405 11.27 0.12 -23.58
C MET A 405 9.89 -0.30 -24.07
N LYS A 406 9.22 -1.13 -23.28
CA LYS A 406 7.84 -1.60 -23.52
C LYS A 406 6.92 -1.04 -22.44
N THR A 407 6.09 -0.08 -22.82
CA THR A 407 5.07 0.48 -21.92
C THR A 407 3.80 -0.37 -22.01
N VAL A 408 3.35 -0.90 -20.89
CA VAL A 408 2.17 -1.77 -20.80
C VAL A 408 1.30 -1.40 -19.59
N GLU A 409 0.02 -1.65 -19.72
CA GLU A 409 -0.94 -1.50 -18.62
C GLU A 409 -0.70 -2.54 -17.52
N TRP A 410 -0.96 -2.16 -16.28
CA TRP A 410 -0.77 -3.04 -15.13
C TRP A 410 -1.55 -4.36 -15.23
N GLY A 411 -2.79 -4.30 -15.74
CA GLY A 411 -3.64 -5.50 -15.91
C GLY A 411 -3.04 -6.53 -16.89
N VAL A 412 -2.19 -6.09 -17.81
CA VAL A 412 -1.44 -6.96 -18.74
C VAL A 412 -0.16 -7.45 -18.09
N PHE A 413 0.55 -6.57 -17.36
CA PHE A 413 1.85 -6.89 -16.78
C PHE A 413 1.76 -7.79 -15.54
N ASP A 414 0.79 -7.55 -14.64
CA ASP A 414 0.68 -8.31 -13.39
C ASP A 414 0.58 -9.83 -13.57
N PRO A 415 -0.25 -10.35 -14.51
CA PRO A 415 -0.25 -11.78 -14.80
C PRO A 415 1.11 -12.32 -15.28
N MET A 416 1.87 -11.52 -16.03
CA MET A 416 3.21 -11.92 -16.52
C MET A 416 4.22 -12.10 -15.37
N THR A 417 4.00 -11.44 -14.23
CA THR A 417 4.90 -11.51 -13.07
C THR A 417 4.76 -12.80 -12.26
N ARG A 418 3.84 -13.68 -12.64
CA ARG A 418 3.48 -14.91 -11.91
C ARG A 418 3.73 -16.15 -12.77
N GLY A 419 3.85 -17.29 -12.12
CA GLY A 419 4.07 -18.56 -12.80
C GLY A 419 5.44 -18.64 -13.50
N GLU A 420 5.48 -19.13 -14.72
CA GLU A 420 6.72 -19.35 -15.45
C GLU A 420 7.44 -18.08 -15.93
N GLN A 421 6.74 -16.94 -16.00
CA GLN A 421 7.31 -15.62 -16.34
C GLN A 421 8.10 -15.59 -17.67
N LYS A 422 7.81 -16.46 -18.61
CA LYS A 422 8.61 -16.70 -19.83
C LYS A 422 8.97 -15.41 -20.58
N ASN A 423 8.05 -14.46 -20.66
CA ASN A 423 8.27 -13.21 -21.39
C ASN A 423 9.12 -12.18 -20.61
N LEU A 424 9.40 -12.43 -19.33
CA LEU A 424 10.15 -11.51 -18.47
C LEU A 424 11.58 -11.97 -18.23
N VAL A 425 11.88 -13.27 -18.41
CA VAL A 425 13.20 -13.83 -18.14
C VAL A 425 14.28 -13.09 -18.94
N GLY A 426 15.36 -12.70 -18.28
CA GLY A 426 16.47 -11.95 -18.88
C GLY A 426 16.14 -10.50 -19.23
N THR A 427 15.04 -9.94 -18.70
CA THR A 427 14.63 -8.53 -18.88
C THR A 427 14.64 -7.77 -17.56
N ALA A 428 14.38 -6.47 -17.61
CA ALA A 428 14.18 -5.61 -16.44
C ALA A 428 12.80 -4.95 -16.50
N SER A 429 12.30 -4.51 -15.33
CA SER A 429 11.04 -3.75 -15.26
C SER A 429 11.05 -2.69 -14.18
N MET A 430 10.23 -1.66 -14.36
CA MET A 430 9.75 -0.85 -13.24
C MET A 430 8.86 -1.68 -12.33
N PHE A 431 8.99 -1.43 -11.05
CA PHE A 431 8.10 -2.02 -10.05
C PHE A 431 7.98 -1.11 -8.83
N ARG A 432 6.99 -1.36 -7.97
CA ARG A 432 6.92 -0.74 -6.65
C ARG A 432 6.79 -1.79 -5.56
N THR A 433 7.34 -1.50 -4.40
CA THR A 433 7.05 -2.24 -3.19
C THR A 433 6.31 -1.35 -2.20
N ALA A 434 5.24 -1.86 -1.62
CA ALA A 434 4.50 -1.14 -0.59
C ALA A 434 5.31 -1.07 0.70
N GLY A 435 5.13 0.03 1.45
CA GLY A 435 5.71 0.18 2.77
C GLY A 435 5.18 -0.87 3.75
N ARG A 436 6.10 -1.55 4.44
CA ARG A 436 5.80 -2.55 5.48
C ARG A 436 6.82 -2.45 6.60
N PRO A 437 6.40 -2.67 7.86
CA PRO A 437 7.36 -2.71 8.96
C PRO A 437 8.37 -3.85 8.83
N GLU A 438 7.93 -5.02 8.33
CA GLU A 438 8.77 -6.20 8.19
C GLU A 438 9.28 -6.37 6.76
N PRO A 439 10.60 -6.49 6.55
CA PRO A 439 11.17 -6.74 5.22
C PRO A 439 10.93 -8.16 4.69
N SER A 440 10.85 -9.14 5.58
CA SER A 440 10.87 -10.57 5.23
C SER A 440 9.77 -11.03 4.27
N PRO A 441 8.50 -10.57 4.34
CA PRO A 441 7.49 -11.00 3.39
C PRO A 441 7.78 -10.56 1.96
N ARG A 442 8.35 -9.36 1.78
CA ARG A 442 8.70 -8.88 0.44
C ARG A 442 9.97 -9.55 -0.08
N TYR A 443 10.95 -9.79 0.79
CA TYR A 443 12.10 -10.60 0.46
C TYR A 443 11.67 -12.00 -0.04
N ALA A 444 10.77 -12.67 0.70
CA ALA A 444 10.24 -13.97 0.30
C ALA A 444 9.59 -13.94 -1.09
N THR A 445 8.78 -12.94 -1.38
CA THR A 445 8.13 -12.80 -2.70
C THR A 445 9.14 -12.74 -3.83
N SER A 446 10.26 -12.05 -3.63
CA SER A 446 11.21 -11.71 -4.69
C SER A 446 12.39 -12.67 -4.81
N PHE A 447 12.90 -13.23 -3.69
CA PHE A 447 14.16 -13.97 -3.65
C PHE A 447 14.00 -15.46 -3.31
N VAL A 448 12.99 -15.82 -2.52
CA VAL A 448 12.78 -17.20 -2.10
C VAL A 448 12.22 -18.02 -3.26
N SER A 449 12.72 -19.24 -3.46
CA SER A 449 12.36 -20.11 -4.59
C SER A 449 10.87 -20.41 -4.69
N ARG A 450 10.18 -20.46 -3.54
CA ARG A 450 8.71 -20.63 -3.44
C ARG A 450 7.94 -19.31 -3.46
N GLY A 451 8.62 -18.20 -3.65
CA GLY A 451 8.02 -16.88 -3.76
C GLY A 451 7.27 -16.69 -5.07
N THR A 452 6.25 -15.81 -5.09
CA THR A 452 5.38 -15.64 -6.28
C THR A 452 6.09 -15.00 -7.47
N GLN A 453 7.13 -14.21 -7.24
CA GLN A 453 7.92 -13.56 -8.30
C GLN A 453 9.24 -14.25 -8.58
N HIS A 454 9.84 -14.85 -7.58
CA HIS A 454 11.18 -15.42 -7.48
C HIS A 454 12.16 -15.02 -8.62
N LEU A 455 12.66 -13.78 -8.47
CA LEU A 455 13.39 -13.06 -9.51
C LEU A 455 14.75 -13.70 -9.86
N LEU A 456 15.32 -14.50 -8.97
CA LEU A 456 16.59 -15.19 -9.20
C LEU A 456 16.45 -16.30 -10.24
N GLY A 457 15.58 -17.24 -10.01
CA GLY A 457 15.40 -18.45 -10.79
C GLY A 457 15.17 -19.68 -9.90
N ASP A 458 15.21 -20.87 -10.51
CA ASP A 458 15.07 -22.14 -9.80
C ASP A 458 16.35 -22.43 -8.99
N PRO A 459 16.28 -23.02 -7.76
CA PRO A 459 17.45 -23.39 -6.98
C PRO A 459 18.45 -24.30 -7.68
N LYS A 460 18.01 -25.10 -8.65
CA LYS A 460 18.92 -25.92 -9.47
C LYS A 460 19.78 -25.09 -10.44
N ASP A 461 19.29 -23.92 -10.88
CA ASP A 461 19.95 -23.04 -11.83
C ASP A 461 20.89 -22.03 -11.14
N CYS A 462 20.62 -21.71 -9.87
CA CYS A 462 21.46 -20.84 -9.03
C CYS A 462 21.66 -21.43 -7.62
N PRO A 463 22.31 -22.59 -7.48
CA PRO A 463 22.29 -23.34 -6.22
C PRO A 463 22.84 -22.52 -5.04
N THR A 464 23.90 -21.78 -5.23
CA THR A 464 24.50 -20.98 -4.15
C THR A 464 23.55 -19.84 -3.72
N LEU A 465 23.19 -18.96 -4.65
CA LEU A 465 22.43 -17.75 -4.32
C LEU A 465 20.97 -18.03 -3.96
N CYS A 466 20.31 -18.96 -4.69
CA CYS A 466 18.91 -19.30 -4.44
C CYS A 466 18.73 -20.12 -3.17
N GLN A 467 19.62 -21.12 -2.90
CA GLN A 467 19.55 -21.89 -1.66
C GLN A 467 19.91 -21.03 -0.44
N GLU A 468 20.86 -20.10 -0.61
CA GLU A 468 21.19 -19.14 0.44
C GLU A 468 19.99 -18.24 0.75
N ALA A 469 19.26 -17.77 -0.26
CA ALA A 469 18.05 -16.97 -0.07
C ALA A 469 16.97 -17.73 0.72
N ASP A 470 16.71 -18.99 0.36
CA ASP A 470 15.77 -19.85 1.06
C ASP A 470 16.18 -20.08 2.52
N LYS A 471 17.46 -20.42 2.74
CA LYS A 471 18.00 -20.65 4.09
C LYS A 471 17.96 -19.38 4.96
N LEU A 472 18.39 -18.24 4.43
CA LEU A 472 18.36 -16.97 5.16
C LEU A 472 16.94 -16.61 5.56
N TYR A 473 15.98 -16.75 4.65
CA TYR A 473 14.58 -16.50 4.96
C TYR A 473 14.06 -17.43 6.05
N ASP A 474 14.20 -18.75 5.88
CA ASP A 474 13.65 -19.76 6.81
C ASP A 474 14.25 -19.63 8.21
N THR A 475 15.55 -19.38 8.31
CA THR A 475 16.20 -19.19 9.62
C THR A 475 15.79 -17.86 10.26
N THR A 476 15.67 -16.77 9.48
CA THR A 476 15.30 -15.45 10.01
C THR A 476 13.87 -15.46 10.56
N VAL A 477 12.91 -15.99 9.78
CA VAL A 477 11.50 -15.93 10.19
C VAL A 477 11.15 -16.89 11.32
N SER A 478 12.02 -17.86 11.63
CA SER A 478 11.86 -18.80 12.74
C SER A 478 12.65 -18.42 14.00
N GLU A 479 13.56 -17.43 13.92
CA GLU A 479 14.36 -17.00 15.08
C GLU A 479 13.51 -16.22 16.10
N ARG A 480 13.58 -16.62 17.36
CA ARG A 480 12.78 -16.09 18.47
C ARG A 480 13.48 -15.01 19.26
N ASP A 481 14.79 -15.07 19.33
CA ASP A 481 15.60 -14.04 19.97
C ASP A 481 15.62 -12.79 19.10
N ASP A 482 15.13 -11.68 19.63
CA ASP A 482 14.98 -10.43 18.89
C ASP A 482 16.31 -9.91 18.34
N ALA A 483 17.39 -9.99 19.11
CA ALA A 483 18.70 -9.51 18.69
C ALA A 483 19.30 -10.40 17.59
N LYS A 484 19.17 -11.72 17.71
CA LYS A 484 19.59 -12.66 16.68
C LYS A 484 18.77 -12.51 15.41
N ARG A 485 17.44 -12.36 15.55
CA ARG A 485 16.54 -12.14 14.41
C ARG A 485 16.88 -10.85 13.68
N ALA A 486 17.12 -9.76 14.41
CA ALA A 486 17.57 -8.50 13.81
C ALA A 486 18.89 -8.66 13.05
N ALA A 487 19.88 -9.38 13.61
CA ALA A 487 21.13 -9.68 12.92
C ALA A 487 20.89 -10.50 11.65
N MET A 488 20.04 -11.52 11.70
CA MET A 488 19.68 -12.36 10.55
C MET A 488 18.88 -11.57 9.49
N THR A 489 17.97 -10.68 9.90
CA THR A 489 17.23 -9.79 8.99
C THR A 489 18.22 -8.91 8.22
N ASN A 490 19.19 -8.32 8.89
CA ASN A 490 20.20 -7.49 8.21
C ASN A 490 21.08 -8.32 7.24
N ARG A 491 21.43 -9.56 7.55
CA ARG A 491 22.13 -10.47 6.61
C ARG A 491 21.26 -10.83 5.40
N MET A 492 19.96 -11.08 5.61
CA MET A 492 19.00 -11.31 4.53
C MET A 492 18.90 -10.09 3.59
N LEU A 493 18.89 -8.89 4.16
CA LEU A 493 18.89 -7.64 3.39
C LEU A 493 20.22 -7.42 2.65
N GLU A 494 21.36 -7.80 3.23
CA GLU A 494 22.67 -7.80 2.54
C GLU A 494 22.68 -8.71 1.31
N HIS A 495 22.15 -9.92 1.44
CA HIS A 495 22.00 -10.84 0.32
C HIS A 495 21.21 -10.18 -0.82
N ALA A 496 20.07 -9.55 -0.51
CA ALA A 496 19.27 -8.82 -1.52
C ALA A 496 20.06 -7.66 -2.14
N ALA A 497 20.71 -6.84 -1.31
CA ALA A 497 21.45 -5.66 -1.74
C ALA A 497 22.66 -6.02 -2.63
N ASN A 498 23.45 -7.03 -2.24
CA ASN A 498 24.64 -7.48 -2.98
C ASN A 498 24.29 -8.19 -4.29
N SER A 499 23.07 -8.71 -4.42
CA SER A 499 22.61 -9.32 -5.66
C SER A 499 22.29 -8.31 -6.77
N TRP A 500 21.96 -7.07 -6.40
CA TRP A 500 21.49 -6.03 -7.32
C TRP A 500 20.27 -6.45 -8.16
N ILE A 501 19.51 -7.45 -7.72
CA ILE A 501 18.32 -7.94 -8.44
C ILE A 501 17.15 -6.96 -8.34
N VAL A 502 16.99 -6.30 -7.19
CA VAL A 502 16.01 -5.23 -7.00
C VAL A 502 16.73 -3.99 -6.54
N VAL A 503 16.62 -2.94 -7.32
CA VAL A 503 17.37 -1.69 -7.12
C VAL A 503 16.41 -0.56 -6.75
N PRO A 504 16.51 0.00 -5.54
CA PRO A 504 15.71 1.14 -5.12
C PRO A 504 16.08 2.42 -5.88
N ILE A 505 15.05 3.19 -6.26
CA ILE A 505 15.19 4.47 -6.97
C ILE A 505 14.84 5.63 -6.05
N ILE A 506 13.63 5.61 -5.48
CA ILE A 506 13.13 6.61 -4.54
C ILE A 506 12.28 5.93 -3.45
N GLU A 507 12.20 6.58 -2.29
CA GLU A 507 11.14 6.33 -1.32
C GLU A 507 10.01 7.34 -1.57
N GLY A 508 8.86 6.81 -1.99
CA GLY A 508 7.67 7.61 -2.23
C GLY A 508 6.94 7.93 -0.93
N MET A 509 6.19 9.02 -0.96
CA MET A 509 5.33 9.49 0.11
C MET A 509 3.90 9.65 -0.40
N GLY A 510 2.91 9.48 0.49
CA GLY A 510 1.54 9.90 0.24
C GLY A 510 1.37 11.37 0.60
N TYR A 511 0.52 12.09 -0.15
CA TYR A 511 0.27 13.51 0.10
C TYR A 511 -1.22 13.80 0.16
N TRP A 512 -1.57 14.70 1.09
CA TRP A 512 -2.93 15.12 1.30
C TRP A 512 -3.01 16.62 1.49
N ALA A 513 -3.90 17.24 0.74
CA ALA A 513 -4.29 18.63 0.94
C ALA A 513 -5.39 18.68 2.01
N VAL A 514 -5.20 19.50 3.01
CA VAL A 514 -6.09 19.62 4.16
C VAL A 514 -6.60 21.06 4.27
N ASN A 515 -7.90 21.24 4.47
CA ASN A 515 -8.47 22.54 4.78
C ASN A 515 -8.21 22.87 6.27
N PRO A 516 -7.32 23.83 6.59
CA PRO A 516 -6.95 24.12 7.97
C PRO A 516 -8.06 24.75 8.80
N LYS A 517 -9.11 25.26 8.13
CA LYS A 517 -10.31 25.81 8.79
C LYS A 517 -11.31 24.72 9.21
N ARG A 518 -11.09 23.49 8.77
CA ARG A 518 -12.01 22.36 8.99
C ARG A 518 -11.40 21.29 9.88
N VAL A 519 -10.11 21.02 9.75
CA VAL A 519 -9.37 20.02 10.53
C VAL A 519 -8.10 20.65 11.07
N GLY A 520 -7.80 20.40 12.34
CA GLY A 520 -6.55 20.76 12.99
C GLY A 520 -5.40 19.81 12.63
N GLN A 521 -4.22 20.10 13.13
CA GLN A 521 -3.02 19.32 12.86
C GLN A 521 -3.14 17.88 13.41
N PHE A 522 -2.82 16.88 12.59
CA PHE A 522 -2.81 15.47 12.97
C PHE A 522 -1.58 14.75 12.40
N LYS A 523 -1.25 13.60 12.99
CA LYS A 523 -0.15 12.73 12.52
C LYS A 523 -0.73 11.56 11.75
N PRO A 524 -0.25 11.30 10.51
CA PRO A 524 -0.59 10.08 9.77
C PRO A 524 0.19 8.88 10.35
N ILE A 525 -0.25 7.67 10.00
CA ILE A 525 0.50 6.45 10.28
C ILE A 525 1.60 6.32 9.21
N PRO A 526 2.88 6.23 9.59
CA PRO A 526 3.97 6.00 8.63
C PRO A 526 3.71 4.74 7.80
N GLY A 527 3.97 4.82 6.51
CA GLY A 527 3.73 3.71 5.58
C GLY A 527 2.27 3.50 5.15
N ARG A 528 1.34 4.20 5.80
CA ARG A 528 -0.11 4.07 5.52
C ARG A 528 -0.65 5.41 5.07
N HIS A 529 -1.03 5.51 3.81
CA HIS A 529 -1.61 6.74 3.27
C HIS A 529 -3.14 6.76 3.33
N GLU A 530 -3.75 5.73 3.89
CA GLU A 530 -5.20 5.60 4.05
C GLU A 530 -5.68 6.34 5.29
N PHE A 531 -6.50 7.37 5.12
CA PHE A 531 -7.01 8.18 6.25
C PHE A 531 -8.05 7.50 7.13
N GLY A 532 -8.69 6.45 6.64
CA GLY A 532 -9.58 5.65 7.47
C GLY A 532 -8.92 5.16 8.76
N ASP A 533 -7.60 5.04 8.74
CA ASP A 533 -6.82 4.58 9.89
C ASP A 533 -6.69 5.62 11.02
N VAL A 534 -6.94 6.90 10.74
CA VAL A 534 -6.76 7.99 11.70
C VAL A 534 -7.94 8.96 11.78
N ALA A 535 -9.03 8.69 11.05
CA ALA A 535 -10.19 9.58 10.98
C ALA A 535 -10.79 9.90 12.37
N GLU A 536 -10.80 8.95 13.30
CA GLU A 536 -11.28 9.13 14.67
C GLU A 536 -10.38 10.03 15.53
N ARG A 537 -9.14 10.24 15.13
CA ARG A 537 -8.14 11.05 15.86
C ARG A 537 -7.96 12.44 15.27
N MET A 538 -8.62 12.76 14.17
CA MET A 538 -8.53 14.08 13.55
C MET A 538 -9.19 15.13 14.44
N PRO A 539 -8.42 16.14 14.93
CA PRO A 539 -8.94 17.16 15.82
C PRO A 539 -9.70 18.24 15.04
N ARG A 540 -10.54 18.99 15.74
CA ARG A 540 -11.04 20.28 15.24
C ARG A 540 -9.91 21.32 15.22
N PRO A 541 -9.98 22.35 14.37
CA PRO A 541 -8.93 23.39 14.29
C PRO A 541 -8.64 24.08 15.63
N GLU A 542 -9.69 24.33 16.42
CA GLU A 542 -9.59 24.94 17.75
C GLU A 542 -8.94 24.03 18.81
N GLN A 543 -8.95 22.72 18.62
CA GLN A 543 -8.32 21.74 19.52
C GLN A 543 -6.82 21.58 19.24
N ARG A 544 -6.42 21.74 17.99
CA ARG A 544 -5.03 21.61 17.55
C ARG A 544 -4.82 22.43 16.28
N PRO A 545 -4.56 23.75 16.42
CA PRO A 545 -4.34 24.62 15.26
C PRO A 545 -3.09 24.21 14.47
N TRP A 546 -3.06 24.59 13.21
CA TRP A 546 -1.87 24.46 12.38
C TRP A 546 -0.90 25.62 12.70
N ASP A 547 0.39 25.29 12.73
CA ASP A 547 1.46 26.27 12.89
C ASP A 547 1.51 27.24 11.70
#